data_2a0ad4118a02c271b282a140d6797239
#
_entry.id   2a0ad4118a02c271b282a140d6797239
#
_cell.length_a   1.000
_cell.length_b   1.000
_cell.length_c   1.000
_cell.angle_alpha   90.00
_cell.angle_beta   90.00
_cell.angle_gamma   90.00
#
_symmetry.space_group_name_H-M   'P 1'
#
loop_
_entity.id
_entity.type
_entity.pdbx_description
1 polymer ?
#
loop_
_entity_poly.entity_id
_entity_poly.type
_entity_poly.pdbx_seq_one_letter_code
_entity_poly.pdbx_strand_id
1 'polypeptide(L)'
;MNILIHPTYCPSIATFVAIAKADSVIMEVQDNYQKQTYRNRCYIYAANGKLQLSIPVVFSQKNRQKYSEVKIANTYKWQDNHWKSLESAYRTSPFFEFYADELQPLFTETFDTILEFNLKCFELICDCLQLELDYSKTEVYDKEPKNTIDYRALVNAKKETIIPLKPYTQVFKAKHGFINNLSILDLLFNEGTNAVSYLKSQTIF
;
A
#
# COMPACT_ATOMS: atom_id res chain seq x y z
N MET A 1 18.15 -10.30 4.00
CA MET A 1 18.33 -9.19 3.04
C MET A 1 17.53 -8.00 3.53
N ASN A 2 18.19 -6.87 3.83
CA ASN A 2 17.52 -5.68 4.32
C ASN A 2 17.02 -4.84 3.12
N ILE A 3 15.80 -4.34 3.20
CA ILE A 3 15.23 -3.48 2.13
C ILE A 3 14.86 -2.12 2.69
N LEU A 4 14.95 -1.08 1.85
CA LEU A 4 14.51 0.28 2.16
C LEU A 4 13.33 0.64 1.27
N ILE A 5 12.19 0.99 1.89
CA ILE A 5 10.94 1.36 1.21
C ILE A 5 10.32 2.59 1.84
N HIS A 6 9.33 3.19 1.19
CA HIS A 6 8.47 4.18 1.82
C HIS A 6 7.20 3.53 2.40
N PRO A 7 6.72 3.95 3.58
CA PRO A 7 5.35 3.67 4.00
C PRO A 7 4.36 4.22 2.96
N THR A 8 3.36 3.44 2.57
CA THR A 8 2.40 3.84 1.54
C THR A 8 0.98 3.42 1.88
N TYR A 9 0.00 4.11 1.31
CA TYR A 9 -1.41 3.81 1.50
C TYR A 9 -1.78 2.50 0.80
N CYS A 10 -2.23 1.51 1.56
CA CYS A 10 -2.57 0.18 1.05
C CYS A 10 -1.58 -0.26 -0.04
N PRO A 11 -0.32 -0.56 0.33
CA PRO A 11 0.80 -0.71 -0.58
C PRO A 11 0.50 -1.60 -1.77
N SER A 12 1.21 -1.39 -2.88
CA SER A 12 1.06 -2.23 -4.08
C SER A 12 1.55 -3.66 -3.86
N ILE A 13 1.06 -4.60 -4.64
CA ILE A 13 1.52 -6.00 -4.62
C ILE A 13 3.03 -6.08 -4.83
N ALA A 14 3.60 -5.29 -5.74
CA ALA A 14 5.05 -5.24 -5.97
C ALA A 14 5.83 -4.83 -4.72
N THR A 15 5.31 -3.88 -3.93
CA THR A 15 5.92 -3.51 -2.64
C THR A 15 5.90 -4.70 -1.68
N PHE A 16 4.79 -5.42 -1.59
CA PHE A 16 4.69 -6.61 -0.73
C PHE A 16 5.48 -7.81 -1.25
N VAL A 17 5.76 -7.91 -2.55
CA VAL A 17 6.73 -8.90 -3.07
C VAL A 17 8.14 -8.63 -2.51
N ALA A 18 8.56 -7.35 -2.46
CA ALA A 18 9.84 -7.00 -1.84
C ALA A 18 9.84 -7.32 -0.34
N ILE A 19 8.77 -6.95 0.37
CA ILE A 19 8.60 -7.17 1.81
C ILE A 19 8.62 -8.66 2.15
N ALA A 20 7.85 -9.50 1.44
CA ALA A 20 7.72 -10.93 1.73
C ALA A 20 9.03 -11.75 1.53
N LYS A 21 10.03 -11.14 0.90
CA LYS A 21 11.37 -11.74 0.66
C LYS A 21 12.46 -11.12 1.51
N ALA A 22 12.14 -10.09 2.28
CA ALA A 22 13.11 -9.40 3.13
C ALA A 22 13.26 -10.11 4.48
N ASP A 23 14.46 -10.03 5.06
CA ASP A 23 14.70 -10.43 6.45
C ASP A 23 14.31 -9.28 7.40
N SER A 24 14.50 -8.04 6.96
CA SER A 24 14.04 -6.84 7.67
C SER A 24 13.69 -5.70 6.72
N VAL A 25 12.83 -4.81 7.20
CA VAL A 25 12.33 -3.66 6.44
C VAL A 25 12.79 -2.37 7.12
N ILE A 26 13.33 -1.44 6.34
CA ILE A 26 13.64 -0.09 6.78
C ILE A 26 12.65 0.86 6.10
N MET A 27 11.91 1.62 6.89
CA MET A 27 10.93 2.59 6.42
C MET A 27 11.57 3.97 6.28
N GLU A 28 11.63 4.49 5.05
CA GLU A 28 12.08 5.86 4.80
C GLU A 28 11.01 6.86 5.23
N VAL A 29 11.29 7.62 6.28
CA VAL A 29 10.36 8.59 6.87
C VAL A 29 10.93 10.01 6.93
N GLN A 30 12.17 10.21 6.51
CA GLN A 30 12.87 11.49 6.63
C GLN A 30 12.94 12.28 5.31
N ASP A 31 12.41 11.73 4.22
CA ASP A 31 12.38 12.43 2.93
C ASP A 31 11.27 13.49 2.86
N ASN A 32 11.30 14.26 1.78
CA ASN A 32 10.25 15.23 1.49
C ASN A 32 9.07 14.55 0.80
N TYR A 33 7.85 14.96 1.20
CA TYR A 33 6.64 14.48 0.57
C TYR A 33 6.59 14.81 -0.93
N GLN A 34 6.21 13.82 -1.73
CA GLN A 34 6.04 13.96 -3.16
C GLN A 34 4.61 13.63 -3.57
N LYS A 35 4.02 14.52 -4.39
CA LYS A 35 2.70 14.28 -5.00
C LYS A 35 2.76 13.15 -6.03
N GLN A 36 1.60 12.56 -6.31
CA GLN A 36 1.43 11.51 -7.33
C GLN A 36 2.26 10.25 -7.03
N THR A 37 2.38 9.94 -5.75
CA THR A 37 3.01 8.73 -5.24
C THR A 37 1.99 7.89 -4.47
N TYR A 38 2.32 6.63 -4.23
CA TYR A 38 1.50 5.73 -3.40
C TYR A 38 1.42 6.13 -1.92
N ARG A 39 2.08 7.23 -1.49
CA ARG A 39 1.95 7.74 -0.13
C ARG A 39 0.51 8.14 0.23
N ASN A 40 -0.24 8.70 -0.72
CA ASN A 40 -1.63 9.13 -0.47
C ASN A 40 -2.64 8.53 -1.45
N ARG A 41 -2.29 7.51 -2.20
CA ARG A 41 -3.21 6.83 -3.12
C ARG A 41 -2.90 5.35 -3.23
N CYS A 42 -3.92 4.60 -3.56
CA CYS A 42 -3.78 3.21 -3.99
C CYS A 42 -4.73 2.94 -5.17
N TYR A 43 -4.59 1.79 -5.78
CA TYR A 43 -5.46 1.36 -6.86
C TYR A 43 -6.09 0.02 -6.51
N ILE A 44 -7.41 -0.06 -6.67
CA ILE A 44 -8.21 -1.27 -6.45
C ILE A 44 -8.92 -1.68 -7.74
N TYR A 45 -9.48 -2.90 -7.76
CA TYR A 45 -10.27 -3.38 -8.88
C TYR A 45 -11.75 -3.17 -8.58
N ALA A 46 -12.38 -2.21 -9.24
CA ALA A 46 -13.81 -1.94 -9.13
C ALA A 46 -14.57 -2.42 -10.36
N ALA A 47 -15.89 -2.39 -10.33
CA ALA A 47 -16.77 -2.86 -11.41
C ALA A 47 -16.53 -2.19 -12.78
N ASN A 48 -15.91 -1.00 -12.79
CA ASN A 48 -15.54 -0.26 -14.00
C ASN A 48 -14.04 -0.32 -14.33
N GLY A 49 -13.30 -1.26 -13.72
CA GLY A 49 -11.86 -1.43 -13.89
C GLY A 49 -11.04 -0.84 -12.75
N LYS A 50 -9.83 -0.35 -13.06
CA LYS A 50 -8.90 0.22 -12.07
C LYS A 50 -9.47 1.50 -11.45
N LEU A 51 -9.70 1.50 -10.14
CA LEU A 51 -10.19 2.64 -9.37
C LEU A 51 -9.08 3.18 -8.46
N GLN A 52 -8.85 4.49 -8.51
CA GLN A 52 -7.94 5.17 -7.60
C GLN A 52 -8.68 5.62 -6.35
N LEU A 53 -8.17 5.24 -5.19
CA LEU A 53 -8.53 5.81 -3.89
C LEU A 53 -7.43 6.79 -3.46
N SER A 54 -7.82 8.01 -3.08
CA SER A 54 -6.85 9.06 -2.72
C SER A 54 -7.19 9.71 -1.40
N ILE A 55 -6.26 9.67 -0.45
CA ILE A 55 -6.38 10.37 0.82
C ILE A 55 -6.14 11.86 0.58
N PRO A 56 -7.06 12.74 0.97
CA PRO A 56 -6.87 14.18 0.87
C PRO A 56 -5.84 14.63 1.92
N VAL A 57 -4.84 15.40 1.49
CA VAL A 57 -3.77 15.90 2.38
C VAL A 57 -3.65 17.42 2.31
N VAL A 58 -3.31 18.02 3.44
CA VAL A 58 -2.95 19.43 3.53
C VAL A 58 -1.48 19.56 3.15
N PHE A 59 -1.23 20.03 1.95
CA PHE A 59 0.12 20.10 1.40
C PHE A 59 0.37 21.42 0.69
N SER A 60 1.51 22.07 1.00
CA SER A 60 2.00 23.26 0.32
C SER A 60 3.19 22.94 -0.58
N GLN A 61 3.12 23.37 -1.85
CA GLN A 61 4.27 23.26 -2.77
C GLN A 61 5.37 24.29 -2.51
N LYS A 62 5.05 25.38 -1.80
CA LYS A 62 5.99 26.48 -1.56
C LYS A 62 7.13 26.11 -0.63
N ASN A 63 6.89 25.19 0.29
CA ASN A 63 7.87 24.70 1.25
C ASN A 63 8.04 23.20 1.04
N ARG A 64 9.28 22.73 0.95
CA ARG A 64 9.59 21.28 0.93
C ARG A 64 9.18 20.68 2.27
N GLN A 65 7.94 20.20 2.35
CA GLN A 65 7.38 19.62 3.56
C GLN A 65 7.88 18.19 3.73
N LYS A 66 8.36 17.87 4.93
CA LYS A 66 8.74 16.48 5.25
C LYS A 66 7.54 15.56 5.20
N TYR A 67 7.76 14.31 4.85
CA TYR A 67 6.70 13.31 4.79
C TYR A 67 6.00 13.15 6.16
N SER A 68 6.74 13.20 7.25
CA SER A 68 6.22 13.12 8.63
C SER A 68 5.32 14.28 9.05
N GLU A 69 5.37 15.41 8.32
CA GLU A 69 4.62 16.64 8.68
C GLU A 69 3.33 16.80 7.87
N VAL A 70 3.08 15.93 6.88
CA VAL A 70 1.91 16.07 5.99
C VAL A 70 0.66 15.61 6.71
N LYS A 71 -0.25 16.54 6.97
CA LYS A 71 -1.52 16.27 7.64
C LYS A 71 -2.58 15.76 6.68
N ILE A 72 -3.45 14.88 7.17
CA ILE A 72 -4.65 14.46 6.46
C ILE A 72 -5.71 15.57 6.57
N ALA A 73 -6.42 15.83 5.47
CA ALA A 73 -7.54 16.78 5.46
C ALA A 73 -8.82 16.08 5.94
N ASN A 74 -8.96 15.91 7.25
CA ASN A 74 -10.06 15.18 7.89
C ASN A 74 -11.43 15.87 7.81
N THR A 75 -11.52 17.05 7.20
CA THR A 75 -12.80 17.72 6.89
C THR A 75 -13.63 16.99 5.84
N TYR A 76 -13.02 16.12 5.06
CA TYR A 76 -13.68 15.29 4.05
C TYR A 76 -13.94 13.88 4.59
N LYS A 77 -15.10 13.33 4.27
CA LYS A 77 -15.46 11.94 4.64
C LYS A 77 -14.77 10.91 3.72
N TRP A 78 -13.46 11.04 3.57
CA TRP A 78 -12.69 10.19 2.65
C TRP A 78 -12.66 8.71 3.11
N GLN A 79 -12.59 8.46 4.41
CA GLN A 79 -12.57 7.12 4.97
C GLN A 79 -13.87 6.37 4.67
N ASP A 80 -15.03 6.99 4.91
CA ASP A 80 -16.34 6.42 4.57
C ASP A 80 -16.45 6.07 3.08
N ASN A 81 -15.94 6.97 2.22
CA ASN A 81 -15.97 6.76 0.78
C ASN A 81 -15.05 5.63 0.34
N HIS A 82 -13.87 5.54 0.94
CA HIS A 82 -12.90 4.47 0.64
C HIS A 82 -13.43 3.11 1.11
N TRP A 83 -13.98 3.05 2.35
CA TRP A 83 -14.59 1.82 2.86
C TRP A 83 -15.73 1.32 1.97
N LYS A 84 -16.69 2.18 1.63
CA LYS A 84 -17.77 1.84 0.70
C LYS A 84 -17.27 1.39 -0.67
N SER A 85 -16.17 1.96 -1.14
CA SER A 85 -15.54 1.54 -2.40
C SER A 85 -14.94 0.13 -2.30
N LEU A 86 -14.29 -0.19 -1.17
CA LEU A 86 -13.78 -1.54 -0.88
C LEU A 86 -14.91 -2.55 -0.75
N GLU A 87 -15.96 -2.25 0.02
CA GLU A 87 -17.15 -3.11 0.12
C GLU A 87 -17.80 -3.37 -1.24
N SER A 88 -18.01 -2.31 -2.05
CA SER A 88 -18.59 -2.44 -3.39
C SER A 88 -17.72 -3.25 -4.33
N ALA A 89 -16.40 -3.15 -4.21
CA ALA A 89 -15.46 -3.86 -5.07
C ALA A 89 -15.27 -5.32 -4.67
N TYR A 90 -15.25 -5.63 -3.36
CA TYR A 90 -14.74 -6.92 -2.87
C TYR A 90 -15.72 -7.73 -2.04
N ARG A 91 -16.94 -7.27 -1.75
CA ARG A 91 -17.94 -8.05 -0.98
C ARG A 91 -18.18 -9.44 -1.56
N THR A 92 -18.02 -9.63 -2.87
CA THR A 92 -18.17 -10.93 -3.53
C THR A 92 -16.87 -11.73 -3.66
N SER A 93 -15.75 -11.18 -3.20
CA SER A 93 -14.49 -11.92 -3.15
C SER A 93 -14.49 -12.94 -2.02
N PRO A 94 -13.72 -14.04 -2.14
CA PRO A 94 -13.77 -15.14 -1.18
C PRO A 94 -13.41 -14.77 0.26
N PHE A 95 -12.55 -13.76 0.46
CA PHE A 95 -11.95 -13.47 1.77
C PHE A 95 -12.23 -12.05 2.28
N PHE A 96 -13.04 -11.24 1.60
CA PHE A 96 -13.33 -9.86 2.06
C PHE A 96 -13.93 -9.86 3.47
N GLU A 97 -14.98 -10.65 3.70
CA GLU A 97 -15.67 -10.69 4.99
C GLU A 97 -14.75 -11.20 6.12
N PHE A 98 -13.78 -12.04 5.78
CA PHE A 98 -12.83 -12.58 6.75
C PHE A 98 -11.87 -11.52 7.29
N TYR A 99 -11.47 -10.53 6.45
CA TYR A 99 -10.51 -9.49 6.84
C TYR A 99 -11.14 -8.11 7.07
N ALA A 100 -12.44 -7.97 6.87
CA ALA A 100 -13.11 -6.69 6.94
C ALA A 100 -13.01 -6.05 8.34
N ASP A 101 -13.21 -6.83 9.38
CA ASP A 101 -13.20 -6.33 10.77
C ASP A 101 -11.81 -5.88 11.20
N GLU A 102 -10.76 -6.60 10.78
CA GLU A 102 -9.36 -6.26 11.07
C GLU A 102 -8.92 -4.97 10.37
N LEU A 103 -9.44 -4.70 9.17
CA LEU A 103 -9.07 -3.51 8.38
C LEU A 103 -9.96 -2.30 8.68
N GLN A 104 -11.15 -2.49 9.26
CA GLN A 104 -12.11 -1.42 9.53
C GLN A 104 -11.54 -0.28 10.38
N PRO A 105 -10.66 -0.50 11.38
CA PRO A 105 -10.05 0.58 12.17
C PRO A 105 -9.36 1.65 11.32
N LEU A 106 -8.76 1.29 10.18
CA LEU A 106 -8.18 2.27 9.24
C LEU A 106 -9.20 3.27 8.71
N PHE A 107 -10.47 2.91 8.69
CA PHE A 107 -11.54 3.71 8.11
C PHE A 107 -12.50 4.31 9.14
N THR A 108 -12.30 4.00 10.43
CA THR A 108 -13.12 4.51 11.55
C THR A 108 -12.33 5.36 12.53
N GLU A 109 -11.04 5.11 12.70
CA GLU A 109 -10.16 5.89 13.56
C GLU A 109 -9.66 7.16 12.85
N THR A 110 -9.38 8.20 13.62
CA THR A 110 -8.85 9.46 13.09
C THR A 110 -7.33 9.48 13.20
N PHE A 111 -6.66 9.87 12.13
CA PHE A 111 -5.21 10.03 12.04
C PHE A 111 -4.86 11.46 11.68
N ASP A 112 -3.84 12.03 12.32
CA ASP A 112 -3.42 13.39 12.05
C ASP A 112 -2.54 13.49 10.81
N THR A 113 -1.58 12.58 10.66
CA THR A 113 -0.62 12.60 9.56
C THR A 113 -0.76 11.40 8.64
N ILE A 114 -0.40 11.62 7.36
CA ILE A 114 -0.41 10.55 6.37
C ILE A 114 0.64 9.47 6.66
N LEU A 115 1.75 9.83 7.32
CA LEU A 115 2.78 8.87 7.72
C LEU A 115 2.27 7.93 8.81
N GLU A 116 1.65 8.48 9.86
CA GLU A 116 1.05 7.69 10.94
C GLU A 116 0.03 6.69 10.40
N PHE A 117 -0.88 7.16 9.55
CA PHE A 117 -1.86 6.31 8.89
C PHE A 117 -1.21 5.19 8.06
N ASN A 118 -0.20 5.52 7.25
CA ASN A 118 0.45 4.53 6.38
C ASN A 118 1.26 3.49 7.17
N LEU A 119 1.84 3.85 8.30
CA LEU A 119 2.49 2.89 9.19
C LEU A 119 1.47 1.95 9.82
N LYS A 120 0.34 2.48 10.32
CA LYS A 120 -0.75 1.65 10.85
C LYS A 120 -1.35 0.74 9.79
N CYS A 121 -1.52 1.26 8.57
CA CYS A 121 -1.97 0.47 7.42
C CYS A 121 -1.01 -0.69 7.11
N PHE A 122 0.29 -0.44 7.12
CA PHE A 122 1.31 -1.47 6.93
C PHE A 122 1.23 -2.55 8.01
N GLU A 123 1.16 -2.17 9.28
CA GLU A 123 1.09 -3.10 10.41
C GLU A 123 -0.14 -4.01 10.29
N LEU A 124 -1.34 -3.45 10.14
CA LEU A 124 -2.57 -4.23 10.03
C LEU A 124 -2.58 -5.16 8.80
N ILE A 125 -2.02 -4.73 7.68
CA ILE A 125 -1.91 -5.60 6.50
C ILE A 125 -0.91 -6.73 6.73
N CYS A 126 0.21 -6.47 7.41
CA CYS A 126 1.16 -7.53 7.80
C CYS A 126 0.50 -8.55 8.73
N ASP A 127 -0.28 -8.10 9.70
CA ASP A 127 -1.05 -8.97 10.61
C ASP A 127 -2.04 -9.85 9.82
N CYS A 128 -2.83 -9.26 8.90
CA CYS A 128 -3.74 -10.01 8.03
C CYS A 128 -3.02 -11.04 7.17
N LEU A 129 -1.82 -10.74 6.71
CA LEU A 129 -0.98 -11.65 5.91
C LEU A 129 -0.19 -12.65 6.78
N GLN A 130 -0.24 -12.53 8.11
CA GLN A 130 0.58 -13.31 9.05
C GLN A 130 2.08 -13.21 8.72
N LEU A 131 2.53 -12.01 8.34
CA LEU A 131 3.93 -11.70 8.09
C LEU A 131 4.54 -11.12 9.36
N GLU A 132 5.30 -11.94 10.07
CA GLU A 132 6.13 -11.47 11.19
C GLU A 132 7.36 -10.78 10.60
N LEU A 133 7.40 -9.46 10.67
CA LEU A 133 8.48 -8.64 10.13
C LEU A 133 8.92 -7.59 11.14
N ASP A 134 10.19 -7.62 11.45
CA ASP A 134 10.84 -6.50 12.13
C ASP A 134 11.03 -5.34 11.14
N TYR A 135 10.55 -4.15 11.50
CA TYR A 135 10.86 -2.96 10.75
C TYR A 135 11.43 -1.86 11.62
N SER A 136 12.29 -1.05 11.02
CA SER A 136 12.85 0.16 11.62
C SER A 136 12.53 1.38 10.76
N LYS A 137 12.72 2.58 11.32
CA LYS A 137 12.54 3.85 10.61
C LYS A 137 13.90 4.50 10.41
N THR A 138 14.07 5.20 9.28
CA THR A 138 15.28 6.00 9.06
C THR A 138 15.32 7.18 10.04
N GLU A 139 16.51 7.47 10.57
CA GLU A 139 16.76 8.67 11.39
C GLU A 139 17.17 9.87 10.53
N VAL A 140 17.83 9.59 9.40
CA VAL A 140 18.30 10.59 8.44
C VAL A 140 18.02 10.09 7.03
N TYR A 141 17.68 11.00 6.13
CA TYR A 141 17.56 10.69 4.71
C TYR A 141 18.94 10.48 4.09
N ASP A 142 19.16 9.28 3.52
CA ASP A 142 20.33 8.98 2.72
C ASP A 142 19.93 8.80 1.25
N LYS A 143 20.59 9.53 0.36
CA LYS A 143 20.32 9.44 -1.07
C LYS A 143 20.85 8.14 -1.68
N GLU A 144 21.97 7.63 -1.17
CA GLU A 144 22.64 6.43 -1.65
C GLU A 144 22.89 5.44 -0.50
N PRO A 145 21.82 4.79 0.00
CA PRO A 145 21.91 3.91 1.15
C PRO A 145 22.84 2.73 0.88
N LYS A 146 23.67 2.41 1.88
CA LYS A 146 24.59 1.28 1.82
C LYS A 146 24.03 0.10 2.60
N ASN A 147 24.37 -1.12 2.19
CA ASN A 147 24.00 -2.37 2.86
C ASN A 147 22.47 -2.67 2.89
N THR A 148 21.70 -2.00 2.04
CA THR A 148 20.28 -2.24 1.87
C THR A 148 19.92 -2.23 0.38
N ILE A 149 18.90 -2.99 0.00
CA ILE A 149 18.35 -2.86 -1.35
C ILE A 149 17.34 -1.72 -1.33
N ASP A 150 17.59 -0.70 -2.15
CA ASP A 150 16.75 0.48 -2.25
C ASP A 150 15.56 0.25 -3.17
N TYR A 151 14.39 0.01 -2.58
CA TYR A 151 13.11 -0.11 -3.27
C TYR A 151 12.24 1.15 -3.13
N ARG A 152 12.80 2.30 -2.72
CA ARG A 152 12.04 3.55 -2.60
C ARG A 152 11.37 3.99 -3.91
N ALA A 153 11.91 3.59 -5.06
CA ALA A 153 11.31 3.87 -6.36
C ALA A 153 9.90 3.27 -6.53
N LEU A 154 9.55 2.19 -5.81
CA LEU A 154 8.21 1.58 -5.83
C LEU A 154 7.09 2.52 -5.35
N VAL A 155 7.43 3.62 -4.66
CA VAL A 155 6.46 4.64 -4.26
C VAL A 155 5.86 5.41 -5.43
N ASN A 156 6.48 5.39 -6.62
CA ASN A 156 6.08 6.21 -7.76
C ASN A 156 4.83 5.64 -8.45
N ALA A 157 3.69 6.34 -8.34
CA ALA A 157 2.45 5.95 -9.00
C ALA A 157 2.33 6.51 -10.44
N LYS A 158 2.95 7.67 -10.73
CA LYS A 158 2.90 8.30 -12.05
C LYS A 158 3.87 7.67 -13.05
N LYS A 159 5.03 7.26 -12.58
CA LYS A 159 6.08 6.57 -13.37
C LYS A 159 6.29 5.20 -12.77
N GLU A 160 5.22 4.42 -12.73
CA GLU A 160 5.26 3.08 -12.19
C GLU A 160 6.19 2.20 -13.04
N THR A 161 7.12 1.54 -12.38
CA THR A 161 7.92 0.50 -13.04
C THR A 161 7.01 -0.70 -13.33
N ILE A 162 6.94 -1.12 -14.58
CA ILE A 162 6.15 -2.29 -14.97
C ILE A 162 6.86 -3.53 -14.44
N ILE A 163 6.25 -4.17 -13.47
CA ILE A 163 6.70 -5.44 -12.89
C ILE A 163 5.70 -6.50 -13.35
N PRO A 164 6.12 -7.46 -14.18
CA PRO A 164 5.22 -8.50 -14.67
C PRO A 164 4.91 -9.51 -13.55
N LEU A 165 3.80 -9.32 -12.87
CA LEU A 165 3.31 -10.27 -11.87
C LEU A 165 2.53 -11.40 -12.54
N LYS A 166 2.64 -12.61 -12.01
CA LYS A 166 1.83 -13.75 -12.46
C LYS A 166 0.35 -13.45 -12.21
N PRO A 167 -0.55 -13.74 -13.17
CA PRO A 167 -1.97 -13.58 -12.94
C PRO A 167 -2.49 -14.45 -11.80
N TYR A 168 -3.41 -13.90 -11.01
CA TYR A 168 -4.23 -14.58 -10.02
C TYR A 168 -5.71 -14.30 -10.29
N THR A 169 -6.62 -14.90 -9.54
CA THR A 169 -8.05 -14.66 -9.69
C THR A 169 -8.42 -13.29 -9.14
N GLN A 170 -9.10 -12.46 -9.94
CA GLN A 170 -9.62 -11.15 -9.56
C GLN A 170 -11.12 -11.08 -9.84
N VAL A 171 -11.89 -10.42 -8.95
CA VAL A 171 -13.37 -10.40 -8.98
C VAL A 171 -13.93 -10.01 -10.36
N PHE A 172 -13.35 -9.01 -11.01
CA PHE A 172 -13.86 -8.51 -12.31
C PHE A 172 -13.03 -8.95 -13.52
N LYS A 173 -12.19 -9.98 -13.37
CA LYS A 173 -11.29 -10.49 -14.43
C LYS A 173 -12.04 -10.87 -15.72
N ALA A 174 -13.25 -11.41 -15.59
CA ALA A 174 -14.07 -11.78 -16.76
C ALA A 174 -14.48 -10.56 -17.60
N LYS A 175 -14.60 -9.37 -16.97
CA LYS A 175 -15.06 -8.13 -17.63
C LYS A 175 -13.90 -7.30 -18.20
N HIS A 176 -12.79 -7.19 -17.48
CA HIS A 176 -11.71 -6.25 -17.82
C HIS A 176 -10.34 -6.90 -17.94
N GLY A 177 -10.25 -8.24 -17.83
CA GLY A 177 -8.97 -8.96 -17.82
C GLY A 177 -8.23 -8.82 -16.49
N PHE A 178 -6.98 -9.26 -16.47
CA PHE A 178 -6.09 -9.14 -15.32
C PHE A 178 -5.53 -7.72 -15.23
N ILE A 179 -5.68 -7.08 -14.08
CA ILE A 179 -5.06 -5.77 -13.79
C ILE A 179 -3.85 -6.00 -12.89
N ASN A 180 -2.67 -5.70 -13.42
CA ASN A 180 -1.40 -5.89 -12.76
C ASN A 180 -1.18 -4.87 -11.64
N ASN A 181 -0.44 -5.26 -10.60
CA ASN A 181 0.11 -4.41 -9.53
C ASN A 181 -0.91 -3.48 -8.86
N LEU A 182 -2.06 -4.01 -8.49
CA LEU A 182 -3.04 -3.31 -7.64
C LEU A 182 -2.54 -3.23 -6.18
N SER A 183 -3.35 -2.60 -5.32
CA SER A 183 -3.16 -2.68 -3.87
C SER A 183 -3.07 -4.14 -3.41
N ILE A 184 -2.27 -4.40 -2.39
CA ILE A 184 -2.19 -5.70 -1.72
C ILE A 184 -3.55 -6.20 -1.23
N LEU A 185 -4.50 -5.29 -0.97
CA LEU A 185 -5.86 -5.65 -0.58
C LEU A 185 -6.58 -6.47 -1.67
N ASP A 186 -6.32 -6.19 -2.96
CA ASP A 186 -6.88 -7.00 -4.05
C ASP A 186 -6.41 -8.45 -3.97
N LEU A 187 -5.11 -8.66 -3.71
CA LEU A 187 -4.55 -10.01 -3.53
C LEU A 187 -5.09 -10.67 -2.26
N LEU A 188 -5.10 -9.94 -1.14
CA LEU A 188 -5.56 -10.44 0.16
C LEU A 188 -7.01 -10.94 0.08
N PHE A 189 -7.91 -10.15 -0.51
CA PHE A 189 -9.33 -10.49 -0.59
C PHE A 189 -9.64 -11.62 -1.58
N ASN A 190 -8.77 -11.84 -2.58
CA ASN A 190 -8.96 -12.91 -3.57
C ASN A 190 -8.22 -14.20 -3.23
N GLU A 191 -7.03 -14.13 -2.62
CA GLU A 191 -6.16 -15.30 -2.36
C GLU A 191 -6.08 -15.67 -0.87
N GLY A 192 -6.46 -14.77 0.03
CA GLY A 192 -6.48 -15.02 1.48
C GLY A 192 -5.14 -15.52 2.00
N THR A 193 -5.14 -16.67 2.65
CA THR A 193 -3.94 -17.31 3.21
C THR A 193 -2.89 -17.71 2.15
N ASN A 194 -3.28 -17.81 0.88
CA ASN A 194 -2.35 -18.10 -0.23
C ASN A 194 -1.57 -16.83 -0.67
N ALA A 195 -1.97 -15.65 -0.24
CA ALA A 195 -1.36 -14.40 -0.67
C ALA A 195 0.16 -14.37 -0.44
N VAL A 196 0.63 -14.83 0.71
CA VAL A 196 2.08 -14.87 1.03
C VAL A 196 2.84 -15.82 0.11
N SER A 197 2.28 -17.00 -0.18
CA SER A 197 2.89 -17.95 -1.10
C SER A 197 2.96 -17.38 -2.51
N TYR A 198 1.92 -16.65 -2.94
CA TYR A 198 1.91 -15.94 -4.20
C TYR A 198 3.03 -14.87 -4.23
N LEU A 199 3.12 -14.00 -3.20
CA LEU A 199 4.14 -12.96 -3.12
C LEU A 199 5.56 -13.53 -3.20
N LYS A 200 5.86 -14.60 -2.47
CA LYS A 200 7.17 -15.27 -2.48
C LYS A 200 7.51 -15.89 -3.84
N SER A 201 6.51 -16.29 -4.63
CA SER A 201 6.69 -16.87 -5.96
C SER A 201 6.96 -15.85 -7.07
N GLN A 202 6.77 -14.54 -6.81
CA GLN A 202 6.99 -13.48 -7.79
C GLN A 202 8.47 -13.08 -7.86
N THR A 203 8.87 -12.44 -8.97
CA THR A 203 10.19 -11.82 -9.13
C THR A 203 10.00 -10.35 -9.44
N ILE A 204 10.66 -9.49 -8.64
CA ILE A 204 10.78 -8.06 -8.90
C ILE A 204 12.28 -7.76 -9.05
N PHE A 205 12.73 -7.41 -10.24
CA PHE A 205 14.15 -7.14 -10.58
C PHE A 205 15.11 -8.33 -10.47
#